data_a8ffcb2ba187e151f435c7c8dcdbe962
#
_entry.id   a8ffcb2ba187e151f435c7c8dcdbe962
#
_cell.length_a   1.000
_cell.length_b   1.000
_cell.length_c   1.000
_cell.angle_alpha   90.00
_cell.angle_beta   90.00
_cell.angle_gamma   90.00
#
_symmetry.space_group_name_H-M   'P 1'
#
loop_
_entity.id
_entity.type
_entity.pdbx_description
1 polymer ?
#
loop_
_entity_poly.entity_id
_entity_poly.type
_entity_poly.pdbx_seq_one_letter_code
_entity_poly.pdbx_strand_id
1 'polypeptide(L)'
;MIGELDAVARLLPPSKSIICEAMATSGLVTLENGVRIRVLNPGEKDTLDLKLDQEASCLSHTGTGFHVGYPNGQIDHVSHSGVENVLTLEAPITKIAGMDDSAWALDEEGLVTWFDKNGNYRSIGGMEEIVDICHHGRDLAAIGAFGGLYMITGHSVIHSSIAREGSAEVSGPFVFLPSGVLVAYRRSLDEISDERPENRLECWSTSKGLIHTHEVDSPVASITTKEGGVAIGDELGFVTSLRESGHSSNVRIDQQKVNLTYYSDGLTLAGAWFHVYGIRDGGVRWKAEFDGMPSICSKLEDGRIAIVCKNPSNGNTSIHALDPNGEVVEEIPVAPDAEGKVGVDYEIDDESRFEHPPGDASELLNQMVEEVSRPVVEEEEVDLLVELSSTARKINLPPVADAGEDRTLKSGSDGTLVVLLDGSRSYDPDGDIATFEWVDERERVIGRTPSIKVRLGQGTHPFTLRVTDDKNSASEAIVTIRIT
;
A
#
# COMPACT_ATOMS: atom_id res chain seq x y z
N MET A 1 17.17 -21.63 1.46
CA MET A 1 18.09 -20.58 0.96
C MET A 1 17.32 -19.71 -0.01
N ILE A 2 17.31 -18.40 0.19
CA ILE A 2 16.68 -17.44 -0.72
C ILE A 2 17.83 -16.81 -1.51
N GLY A 3 17.73 -16.86 -2.85
CA GLY A 3 18.73 -16.25 -3.70
C GLY A 3 18.47 -14.75 -3.90
N GLU A 4 19.50 -13.98 -4.09
CA GLU A 4 19.40 -12.58 -4.53
C GLU A 4 19.40 -12.49 -6.04
N LEU A 5 18.37 -11.83 -6.60
CA LEU A 5 18.18 -11.71 -8.05
C LEU A 5 18.76 -10.36 -8.51
N ASP A 6 19.85 -10.38 -9.26
CA ASP A 6 20.48 -9.21 -9.88
C ASP A 6 20.04 -9.05 -11.35
N ALA A 7 18.74 -8.96 -11.56
CA ALA A 7 18.18 -8.86 -12.92
C ALA A 7 17.23 -7.67 -13.04
N VAL A 8 17.61 -6.53 -12.43
CA VAL A 8 16.79 -5.31 -12.38
C VAL A 8 17.41 -4.24 -13.27
N ALA A 9 16.65 -3.76 -14.26
CA ALA A 9 17.03 -2.65 -15.13
C ALA A 9 16.08 -1.47 -14.93
N ARG A 10 16.62 -0.26 -14.75
CA ARG A 10 15.78 0.94 -14.64
C ARG A 10 15.20 1.33 -16.00
N LEU A 11 13.87 1.49 -16.06
CA LEU A 11 13.16 1.92 -17.28
C LEU A 11 13.00 3.45 -17.34
N LEU A 12 12.66 4.08 -16.20
CA LEU A 12 12.57 5.54 -16.09
C LEU A 12 13.32 6.05 -14.86
N PRO A 13 13.95 7.24 -14.97
CA PRO A 13 14.58 7.88 -13.82
C PRO A 13 13.54 8.32 -12.78
N PRO A 14 13.92 8.44 -11.50
CA PRO A 14 13.03 8.90 -10.45
C PRO A 14 12.44 10.28 -10.73
N SER A 15 11.11 10.43 -10.57
CA SER A 15 10.41 11.70 -10.72
C SER A 15 9.28 11.79 -9.68
N LYS A 16 8.91 13.02 -9.29
CA LYS A 16 7.87 13.27 -8.28
C LYS A 16 6.44 13.16 -8.81
N SER A 17 6.26 13.30 -10.12
CA SER A 17 4.92 13.41 -10.72
C SER A 17 4.73 12.33 -11.78
N ILE A 18 4.76 11.07 -11.37
CA ILE A 18 4.42 9.93 -12.24
C ILE A 18 3.25 9.17 -11.63
N ILE A 19 2.16 9.09 -12.36
CA ILE A 19 1.03 8.19 -12.09
C ILE A 19 1.19 6.99 -13.03
N CYS A 20 1.00 5.78 -12.54
CA CYS A 20 1.14 4.56 -13.31
C CYS A 20 -0.12 3.71 -13.23
N GLU A 21 -0.43 3.02 -14.30
CA GLU A 21 -1.48 2.00 -14.37
C GLU A 21 -0.97 0.78 -15.13
N ALA A 22 -1.23 -0.42 -14.60
CA ALA A 22 -0.93 -1.67 -15.26
C ALA A 22 -1.93 -1.90 -16.39
N MET A 23 -1.44 -2.32 -17.57
CA MET A 23 -2.31 -2.68 -18.69
C MET A 23 -2.86 -4.09 -18.52
N ALA A 24 -4.08 -4.31 -18.96
CA ALA A 24 -4.74 -5.62 -18.88
C ALA A 24 -4.06 -6.69 -19.75
N THR A 25 -3.37 -6.29 -20.81
CA THR A 25 -2.63 -7.15 -21.73
C THR A 25 -1.17 -7.30 -21.32
N SER A 26 -0.35 -6.38 -21.78
CA SER A 26 1.06 -6.24 -21.36
C SER A 26 1.50 -4.79 -21.53
N GLY A 27 2.41 -4.36 -20.67
CA GLY A 27 2.89 -2.99 -20.63
C GLY A 27 2.43 -2.22 -19.40
N LEU A 28 3.05 -1.09 -19.20
CA LEU A 28 2.75 -0.13 -18.13
C LEU A 28 2.50 1.22 -18.78
N VAL A 29 1.36 1.84 -18.47
CA VAL A 29 1.12 3.22 -18.87
C VAL A 29 1.55 4.17 -17.78
N THR A 30 2.18 5.28 -18.17
CA THR A 30 2.59 6.36 -17.26
C THR A 30 1.96 7.67 -17.70
N LEU A 31 1.54 8.46 -16.71
CA LEU A 31 1.20 9.86 -16.85
C LEU A 31 2.30 10.68 -16.15
N GLU A 32 3.18 11.28 -16.93
CA GLU A 32 4.33 12.02 -16.43
C GLU A 32 4.00 13.52 -16.34
N ASN A 33 4.20 14.10 -15.14
CA ASN A 33 3.92 15.50 -14.84
C ASN A 33 2.48 15.95 -15.21
N GLY A 34 1.52 15.02 -15.18
CA GLY A 34 0.12 15.28 -15.55
C GLY A 34 -0.13 15.56 -17.04
N VAL A 35 0.91 15.68 -17.88
CA VAL A 35 0.76 16.15 -19.27
C VAL A 35 1.34 15.21 -20.33
N ARG A 36 1.96 14.11 -19.95
CA ARG A 36 2.55 13.19 -20.94
C ARG A 36 2.17 11.76 -20.63
N ILE A 37 1.41 11.17 -21.55
CA ILE A 37 1.07 9.74 -21.48
C ILE A 37 2.11 8.96 -22.28
N ARG A 38 2.68 7.94 -21.67
CA ARG A 38 3.61 7.03 -22.33
C ARG A 38 3.26 5.59 -21.97
N VAL A 39 3.26 4.72 -22.97
CA VAL A 39 3.20 3.27 -22.76
C VAL A 39 4.63 2.73 -22.74
N LEU A 40 4.99 2.10 -21.63
CA LEU A 40 6.27 1.42 -21.47
C LEU A 40 6.07 -0.07 -21.79
N ASN A 41 6.53 -0.50 -22.94
CA ASN A 41 6.52 -1.89 -23.38
C ASN A 41 7.75 -2.15 -24.26
N PRO A 42 8.92 -2.50 -23.66
CA PRO A 42 10.15 -2.74 -24.41
C PRO A 42 9.98 -3.91 -25.36
N GLY A 43 10.12 -3.66 -26.64
CA GLY A 43 9.94 -4.66 -27.71
C GLY A 43 8.97 -4.21 -28.81
N GLU A 44 8.01 -3.36 -28.47
CA GLU A 44 7.13 -2.74 -29.49
C GLU A 44 7.80 -1.54 -30.17
N LYS A 45 7.59 -1.47 -31.49
CA LYS A 45 8.10 -0.34 -32.29
C LYS A 45 7.24 0.92 -32.15
N ASP A 46 5.99 0.78 -31.76
CA ASP A 46 5.00 1.86 -31.65
C ASP A 46 4.52 2.03 -30.22
N THR A 47 5.40 2.50 -29.34
CA THR A 47 4.98 2.94 -27.99
C THR A 47 4.23 4.26 -28.11
N LEU A 48 3.02 4.33 -27.57
CA LEU A 48 2.29 5.57 -27.46
C LEU A 48 3.10 6.57 -26.62
N ASP A 49 3.37 7.73 -27.17
CA ASP A 49 3.98 8.87 -26.49
C ASP A 49 3.22 10.12 -26.89
N LEU A 50 2.34 10.59 -26.00
CA LEU A 50 1.39 11.63 -26.30
C LEU A 50 1.44 12.73 -25.26
N LYS A 51 1.45 13.99 -25.73
CA LYS A 51 1.41 15.15 -24.86
C LYS A 51 -0.03 15.70 -24.80
N LEU A 52 -0.52 15.89 -23.57
CA LEU A 52 -1.80 16.53 -23.27
C LEU A 52 -1.63 18.06 -23.25
N ASP A 53 -2.71 18.77 -23.55
CA ASP A 53 -2.75 20.24 -23.55
C ASP A 53 -2.94 20.82 -22.14
N GLN A 54 -3.41 20.00 -21.19
CA GLN A 54 -3.67 20.37 -19.79
C GLN A 54 -3.23 19.26 -18.84
N GLU A 55 -3.05 19.60 -17.58
CA GLU A 55 -2.62 18.66 -16.54
C GLU A 55 -3.79 17.74 -16.14
N ALA A 56 -3.59 16.43 -16.30
CA ALA A 56 -4.54 15.40 -15.94
C ALA A 56 -4.30 14.90 -14.51
N SER A 57 -5.37 14.48 -13.83
CA SER A 57 -5.34 13.93 -12.47
C SER A 57 -5.29 12.42 -12.41
N CYS A 58 -5.88 11.74 -13.39
CA CYS A 58 -5.90 10.28 -13.46
C CYS A 58 -6.02 9.79 -14.91
N LEU A 59 -5.75 8.52 -15.10
CA LEU A 59 -5.94 7.82 -16.37
C LEU A 59 -6.45 6.40 -16.12
N SER A 60 -7.13 5.82 -17.11
CA SER A 60 -7.53 4.42 -17.12
C SER A 60 -7.40 3.83 -18.50
N HIS A 61 -6.76 2.66 -18.60
CA HIS A 61 -6.62 1.94 -19.86
C HIS A 61 -7.96 1.35 -20.31
N THR A 62 -8.28 1.50 -21.58
CA THR A 62 -9.45 0.89 -22.23
C THR A 62 -8.99 -0.15 -23.26
N GLY A 63 -9.89 -0.70 -24.04
CA GLY A 63 -9.53 -1.64 -25.11
C GLY A 63 -8.79 -0.99 -26.29
N THR A 64 -9.08 0.29 -26.58
CA THR A 64 -8.58 1.02 -27.77
C THR A 64 -7.70 2.23 -27.42
N GLY A 65 -7.63 2.62 -26.15
CA GLY A 65 -6.91 3.81 -25.71
C GLY A 65 -6.98 4.02 -24.21
N PHE A 66 -7.19 5.26 -23.81
CA PHE A 66 -7.22 5.67 -22.39
C PHE A 66 -8.36 6.67 -22.15
N HIS A 67 -9.06 6.50 -21.05
CA HIS A 67 -9.82 7.61 -20.46
C HIS A 67 -8.89 8.41 -19.56
N VAL A 68 -8.93 9.73 -19.69
CA VAL A 68 -8.11 10.68 -18.95
C VAL A 68 -9.01 11.65 -18.21
N GLY A 69 -8.88 11.73 -16.90
CA GLY A 69 -9.63 12.64 -16.05
C GLY A 69 -8.80 13.84 -15.64
N TYR A 70 -9.48 14.98 -15.45
CA TYR A 70 -8.84 16.25 -15.16
C TYR A 70 -9.40 16.93 -13.90
N PRO A 71 -8.61 17.82 -13.26
CA PRO A 71 -9.07 18.59 -12.10
C PRO A 71 -10.25 19.54 -12.36
N ASN A 72 -10.52 19.87 -13.62
CA ASN A 72 -11.66 20.69 -14.01
C ASN A 72 -12.93 19.87 -14.28
N GLY A 73 -12.92 18.57 -13.99
CA GLY A 73 -14.05 17.67 -14.23
C GLY A 73 -14.15 17.11 -15.65
N GLN A 74 -13.28 17.55 -16.57
CA GLN A 74 -13.25 17.06 -17.94
C GLN A 74 -12.79 15.59 -17.98
N ILE A 75 -13.36 14.81 -18.91
CA ILE A 75 -12.96 13.45 -19.23
C ILE A 75 -12.75 13.37 -20.74
N ASP A 76 -11.55 12.95 -21.14
CA ASP A 76 -11.19 12.74 -22.53
C ASP A 76 -10.96 11.26 -22.81
N HIS A 77 -11.24 10.84 -24.04
CA HIS A 77 -10.74 9.59 -24.60
C HIS A 77 -9.50 9.88 -25.46
N VAL A 78 -8.40 9.24 -25.13
CA VAL A 78 -7.10 9.41 -25.79
C VAL A 78 -6.73 8.12 -26.49
N SER A 79 -6.46 8.18 -27.79
CA SER A 79 -6.06 7.04 -28.60
C SER A 79 -5.01 7.43 -29.64
N HIS A 80 -4.57 6.49 -30.46
CA HIS A 80 -3.70 6.80 -31.62
C HIS A 80 -4.30 7.78 -32.63
N SER A 81 -5.64 7.91 -32.67
CA SER A 81 -6.36 8.85 -33.55
C SER A 81 -6.38 10.27 -33.02
N GLY A 82 -6.07 10.48 -31.75
CA GLY A 82 -6.05 11.79 -31.10
C GLY A 82 -6.76 11.81 -29.74
N VAL A 83 -7.10 13.02 -29.31
CA VAL A 83 -7.80 13.30 -28.06
C VAL A 83 -9.21 13.76 -28.38
N GLU A 84 -10.21 13.11 -27.80
CA GLU A 84 -11.63 13.42 -27.96
C GLU A 84 -12.24 13.70 -26.59
N ASN A 85 -12.90 14.87 -26.43
CA ASN A 85 -13.63 15.15 -25.21
C ASN A 85 -14.89 14.29 -25.15
N VAL A 86 -15.08 13.54 -24.05
CA VAL A 86 -16.26 12.70 -23.82
C VAL A 86 -17.34 13.50 -23.08
N LEU A 87 -16.97 14.08 -21.94
CA LEU A 87 -17.88 14.91 -21.13
C LEU A 87 -17.10 15.78 -20.14
N THR A 88 -17.81 16.67 -19.44
CA THR A 88 -17.27 17.44 -18.33
C THR A 88 -18.26 17.41 -17.18
N LEU A 89 -17.80 16.95 -16.01
CA LEU A 89 -18.53 16.93 -14.74
C LEU A 89 -18.24 18.20 -13.92
N GLU A 90 -18.93 18.38 -12.80
CA GLU A 90 -18.80 19.60 -11.98
C GLU A 90 -17.57 19.56 -11.06
N ALA A 91 -17.16 18.37 -10.62
CA ALA A 91 -16.08 18.18 -9.66
C ALA A 91 -14.81 17.53 -10.29
N PRO A 92 -13.62 17.77 -9.71
CA PRO A 92 -12.37 17.15 -10.14
C PRO A 92 -12.43 15.62 -10.19
N ILE A 93 -11.90 15.02 -11.24
CA ILE A 93 -11.89 13.56 -11.40
C ILE A 93 -10.66 12.97 -10.72
N THR A 94 -10.87 12.02 -9.81
CA THR A 94 -9.80 11.36 -9.05
C THR A 94 -9.46 9.97 -9.59
N LYS A 95 -10.46 9.24 -10.12
CA LYS A 95 -10.25 7.89 -10.68
C LYS A 95 -11.28 7.61 -11.77
N ILE A 96 -10.87 6.82 -12.75
CA ILE A 96 -11.75 6.29 -13.80
C ILE A 96 -11.58 4.78 -13.84
N ALA A 97 -12.66 4.05 -14.06
CA ALA A 97 -12.64 2.59 -14.22
C ALA A 97 -13.66 2.19 -15.30
N GLY A 98 -13.27 1.41 -16.28
CA GLY A 98 -14.21 0.97 -17.31
C GLY A 98 -13.59 0.57 -18.63
N MET A 99 -14.43 0.53 -19.66
CA MET A 99 -14.12 0.07 -21.01
C MET A 99 -14.42 1.18 -22.03
N ASP A 100 -14.06 0.97 -23.31
CA ASP A 100 -14.29 1.95 -24.39
C ASP A 100 -15.75 2.40 -24.52
N ASP A 101 -16.72 1.47 -24.38
CA ASP A 101 -18.13 1.77 -24.59
C ASP A 101 -18.80 2.45 -23.39
N SER A 102 -18.31 2.19 -22.17
CA SER A 102 -18.83 2.80 -20.95
C SER A 102 -17.84 2.65 -19.78
N ALA A 103 -17.81 3.65 -18.91
CA ALA A 103 -16.94 3.69 -17.75
C ALA A 103 -17.61 4.41 -16.57
N TRP A 104 -16.90 4.45 -15.45
CA TRP A 104 -17.30 5.17 -14.24
C TRP A 104 -16.17 6.12 -13.85
N ALA A 105 -16.55 7.33 -13.52
CA ALA A 105 -15.66 8.33 -12.94
C ALA A 105 -15.98 8.48 -11.44
N LEU A 106 -14.94 8.52 -10.63
CA LEU A 106 -14.98 8.90 -9.24
C LEU A 106 -14.40 10.31 -9.14
N ASP A 107 -15.12 11.21 -8.50
CA ASP A 107 -14.68 12.58 -8.27
C ASP A 107 -14.13 12.78 -6.84
N GLU A 108 -13.62 13.98 -6.54
CA GLU A 108 -13.06 14.33 -5.25
C GLU A 108 -14.09 14.40 -4.11
N GLU A 109 -15.39 14.49 -4.44
CA GLU A 109 -16.48 14.46 -3.47
C GLU A 109 -16.93 13.02 -3.14
N GLY A 110 -16.30 12.02 -3.76
CA GLY A 110 -16.66 10.61 -3.58
C GLY A 110 -17.92 10.20 -4.34
N LEU A 111 -18.35 10.98 -5.33
CA LEU A 111 -19.48 10.64 -6.17
C LEU A 111 -19.02 9.79 -7.36
N VAL A 112 -19.73 8.70 -7.61
CA VAL A 112 -19.51 7.85 -8.79
C VAL A 112 -20.49 8.21 -9.88
N THR A 113 -19.97 8.52 -11.06
CA THR A 113 -20.77 8.83 -12.25
C THR A 113 -20.48 7.84 -13.37
N TRP A 114 -21.50 7.12 -13.81
CA TRP A 114 -21.44 6.29 -15.01
C TRP A 114 -21.53 7.18 -16.25
N PHE A 115 -20.78 6.86 -17.31
CA PHE A 115 -20.85 7.53 -18.61
C PHE A 115 -20.59 6.55 -19.76
N ASP A 116 -21.07 6.91 -20.96
CA ASP A 116 -20.81 6.18 -22.19
C ASP A 116 -19.97 7.01 -23.18
N LYS A 117 -19.50 6.38 -24.25
CA LYS A 117 -18.70 7.02 -25.32
C LYS A 117 -19.42 8.17 -26.06
N ASN A 118 -20.74 8.27 -25.94
CA ASN A 118 -21.53 9.34 -26.58
C ASN A 118 -21.71 10.56 -25.65
N GLY A 119 -21.10 10.52 -24.46
CA GLY A 119 -21.21 11.56 -23.44
C GLY A 119 -22.53 11.51 -22.64
N ASN A 120 -23.34 10.45 -22.76
CA ASN A 120 -24.43 10.25 -21.84
C ASN A 120 -23.88 9.86 -20.46
N TYR A 121 -24.35 10.47 -19.39
CA TYR A 121 -23.87 10.20 -18.05
C TYR A 121 -24.99 10.16 -17.02
N ARG A 122 -24.72 9.48 -15.91
CA ARG A 122 -25.62 9.39 -14.77
C ARG A 122 -24.87 9.19 -13.47
N SER A 123 -25.06 10.09 -12.52
CA SER A 123 -24.53 9.93 -11.16
C SER A 123 -25.29 8.85 -10.39
N ILE A 124 -24.58 8.05 -9.63
CA ILE A 124 -25.11 6.92 -8.89
C ILE A 124 -25.32 7.35 -7.44
N GLY A 125 -26.59 7.44 -7.05
CA GLY A 125 -26.97 7.80 -5.68
C GLY A 125 -27.14 6.61 -4.76
N GLY A 126 -27.32 6.86 -3.46
CA GLY A 126 -27.60 5.85 -2.45
C GLY A 126 -26.37 5.16 -1.87
N MET A 127 -25.21 5.73 -2.11
CA MET A 127 -23.93 5.32 -1.52
C MET A 127 -23.43 6.42 -0.58
N GLU A 128 -22.52 6.05 0.31
CA GLU A 128 -21.70 7.00 1.05
C GLU A 128 -20.61 7.61 0.13
N GLU A 129 -19.78 8.48 0.67
CA GLU A 129 -18.57 8.96 -0.01
C GLU A 129 -17.68 7.80 -0.43
N ILE A 130 -17.43 7.65 -1.73
CA ILE A 130 -16.64 6.56 -2.28
C ILE A 130 -15.17 6.97 -2.32
N VAL A 131 -14.29 6.07 -1.88
CA VAL A 131 -12.84 6.30 -1.85
C VAL A 131 -12.08 5.50 -2.89
N ASP A 132 -12.64 4.39 -3.36
CA ASP A 132 -11.99 3.60 -4.41
C ASP A 132 -13.00 2.79 -5.22
N ILE A 133 -12.64 2.52 -6.49
CA ILE A 133 -13.46 1.77 -7.45
C ILE A 133 -12.60 0.80 -8.25
N CYS A 134 -13.14 -0.37 -8.58
CA CYS A 134 -12.58 -1.28 -9.59
C CYS A 134 -13.69 -1.89 -10.45
N HIS A 135 -13.38 -2.34 -11.64
CA HIS A 135 -14.38 -2.88 -12.57
C HIS A 135 -14.01 -4.24 -13.15
N HIS A 136 -15.05 -4.96 -13.61
CA HIS A 136 -14.92 -6.15 -14.43
C HIS A 136 -16.06 -6.16 -15.46
N GLY A 137 -15.71 -5.94 -16.73
CA GLY A 137 -16.72 -5.78 -17.77
C GLY A 137 -17.69 -4.62 -17.47
N ARG A 138 -18.97 -4.94 -17.29
CA ARG A 138 -20.05 -3.96 -16.99
C ARG A 138 -20.37 -3.82 -15.51
N ASP A 139 -19.60 -4.47 -14.66
CA ASP A 139 -19.78 -4.45 -13.22
C ASP A 139 -18.69 -3.61 -12.57
N LEU A 140 -19.08 -2.80 -11.60
CA LEU A 140 -18.21 -1.97 -10.78
C LEU A 140 -18.35 -2.40 -9.33
N ALA A 141 -17.24 -2.45 -8.62
CA ALA A 141 -17.20 -2.46 -7.17
C ALA A 141 -16.70 -1.11 -6.67
N ALA A 142 -17.32 -0.60 -5.61
CA ALA A 142 -16.95 0.64 -4.96
C ALA A 142 -16.87 0.43 -3.45
N ILE A 143 -15.85 1.03 -2.83
CA ILE A 143 -15.71 1.05 -1.37
C ILE A 143 -15.84 2.48 -0.87
N GLY A 144 -16.54 2.63 0.24
CA GLY A 144 -16.83 3.90 0.85
C GLY A 144 -15.93 4.23 2.03
N ALA A 145 -15.86 5.52 2.35
CA ALA A 145 -15.06 6.06 3.44
C ALA A 145 -15.43 5.49 4.83
N PHE A 146 -16.67 5.02 4.98
CA PHE A 146 -17.17 4.40 6.21
C PHE A 146 -17.22 2.87 6.14
N GLY A 147 -16.48 2.29 5.20
CA GLY A 147 -16.36 0.85 5.01
C GLY A 147 -17.51 0.21 4.25
N GLY A 148 -18.38 0.97 3.61
CA GLY A 148 -19.39 0.43 2.71
C GLY A 148 -18.75 -0.27 1.51
N LEU A 149 -19.34 -1.39 1.08
CA LEU A 149 -19.01 -2.09 -0.15
C LEU A 149 -20.24 -2.10 -1.04
N TYR A 150 -20.09 -1.67 -2.28
CA TYR A 150 -21.19 -1.56 -3.24
C TYR A 150 -20.84 -2.30 -4.52
N MET A 151 -21.80 -3.09 -5.02
CA MET A 151 -21.73 -3.67 -6.35
C MET A 151 -22.73 -2.98 -7.27
N ILE A 152 -22.26 -2.55 -8.41
CA ILE A 152 -22.98 -1.71 -9.36
C ILE A 152 -22.91 -2.39 -10.73
N THR A 153 -24.05 -2.45 -11.42
CA THR A 153 -24.12 -2.86 -12.84
C THR A 153 -24.68 -1.70 -13.65
N GLY A 154 -23.91 -1.24 -14.62
CA GLY A 154 -24.25 -0.03 -15.38
C GLY A 154 -24.31 1.19 -14.47
N HIS A 155 -25.51 1.70 -14.17
CA HIS A 155 -25.74 2.86 -13.32
C HIS A 155 -26.61 2.56 -12.08
N SER A 156 -26.73 1.29 -11.69
CA SER A 156 -27.59 0.86 -10.59
C SER A 156 -26.80 0.06 -9.56
N VAL A 157 -26.91 0.43 -8.29
CA VAL A 157 -26.45 -0.38 -7.16
C VAL A 157 -27.32 -1.62 -7.06
N ILE A 158 -26.73 -2.79 -7.19
CA ILE A 158 -27.43 -4.08 -7.15
C ILE A 158 -27.28 -4.79 -5.82
N HIS A 159 -26.14 -4.61 -5.16
CA HIS A 159 -25.88 -5.12 -3.82
C HIS A 159 -25.05 -4.11 -3.04
N SER A 160 -25.26 -4.09 -1.73
CA SER A 160 -24.44 -3.29 -0.81
C SER A 160 -24.26 -4.01 0.52
N SER A 161 -23.10 -3.78 1.12
CA SER A 161 -22.82 -4.19 2.51
C SER A 161 -22.29 -2.96 3.23
N ILE A 162 -23.11 -2.37 4.05
CA ILE A 162 -22.77 -1.21 4.88
C ILE A 162 -22.56 -1.66 6.32
N ALA A 163 -21.77 -0.90 7.08
CA ALA A 163 -21.64 -1.14 8.51
C ALA A 163 -23.01 -1.07 9.19
N ARG A 164 -23.27 -1.96 10.16
CA ARG A 164 -24.51 -1.90 10.96
C ARG A 164 -24.53 -0.63 11.80
N GLU A 165 -25.70 -0.16 12.16
CA GLU A 165 -25.85 0.98 13.06
C GLU A 165 -25.12 0.73 14.38
N GLY A 166 -24.16 1.61 14.71
CA GLY A 166 -23.32 1.47 15.90
C GLY A 166 -22.08 0.59 15.73
N SER A 167 -21.85 -0.02 14.54
CA SER A 167 -20.63 -0.76 14.21
C SER A 167 -19.77 -0.01 13.21
N ALA A 168 -18.44 -0.29 13.12
CA ALA A 168 -17.55 0.21 12.07
C ALA A 168 -16.88 -0.93 11.35
N GLU A 169 -16.84 -0.72 10.10
CA GLU A 169 -16.10 -1.56 9.20
C GLU A 169 -15.13 -0.71 8.38
N VAL A 170 -14.00 -1.28 8.08
CA VAL A 170 -13.07 -0.77 7.09
C VAL A 170 -13.10 -1.76 5.93
N SER A 171 -13.23 -1.23 4.72
CA SER A 171 -13.00 -2.00 3.51
C SER A 171 -11.58 -1.70 3.02
N GLY A 172 -10.86 -2.74 2.65
CA GLY A 172 -9.48 -2.66 2.18
C GLY A 172 -9.36 -3.06 0.71
N PRO A 173 -8.25 -3.67 0.30
CA PRO A 173 -8.03 -4.04 -1.08
C PRO A 173 -9.11 -5.00 -1.58
N PHE A 174 -9.51 -4.81 -2.84
CA PHE A 174 -10.53 -5.60 -3.50
C PHE A 174 -10.20 -5.80 -4.97
N VAL A 175 -10.64 -6.92 -5.53
CA VAL A 175 -10.35 -7.29 -6.92
C VAL A 175 -11.44 -8.20 -7.47
N PHE A 176 -11.75 -8.06 -8.74
CA PHE A 176 -12.56 -9.05 -9.43
C PHE A 176 -11.72 -10.23 -9.92
N LEU A 177 -12.19 -11.43 -9.67
CA LEU A 177 -11.69 -12.63 -10.33
C LEU A 177 -12.07 -12.62 -11.82
N PRO A 178 -11.36 -13.35 -12.68
CA PRO A 178 -11.74 -13.52 -14.09
C PRO A 178 -13.16 -14.08 -14.28
N SER A 179 -13.70 -14.77 -13.28
CA SER A 179 -15.08 -15.26 -13.23
C SER A 179 -16.14 -14.18 -13.01
N GLY A 180 -15.74 -12.92 -12.72
CA GLY A 180 -16.64 -11.83 -12.33
C GLY A 180 -17.05 -11.85 -10.86
N VAL A 181 -16.48 -12.73 -10.04
CA VAL A 181 -16.66 -12.71 -8.59
C VAL A 181 -15.74 -11.65 -7.99
N LEU A 182 -16.31 -10.74 -7.21
CA LEU A 182 -15.54 -9.76 -6.43
C LEU A 182 -15.02 -10.43 -5.16
N VAL A 183 -13.75 -10.25 -4.85
CA VAL A 183 -13.14 -10.57 -3.56
C VAL A 183 -12.71 -9.27 -2.91
N ALA A 184 -13.25 -8.97 -1.73
CA ALA A 184 -12.97 -7.75 -1.00
C ALA A 184 -12.57 -8.05 0.45
N TYR A 185 -11.51 -7.40 0.92
CA TYR A 185 -11.14 -7.46 2.32
C TYR A 185 -12.02 -6.51 3.14
N ARG A 186 -12.48 -7.02 4.29
CA ARG A 186 -13.26 -6.27 5.28
C ARG A 186 -12.69 -6.50 6.68
N ARG A 187 -12.67 -5.45 7.47
CA ARG A 187 -12.28 -5.51 8.89
C ARG A 187 -13.38 -4.91 9.76
N SER A 188 -13.80 -5.65 10.78
CA SER A 188 -14.64 -5.11 11.85
C SER A 188 -13.76 -4.42 12.88
N LEU A 189 -14.13 -3.20 13.28
CA LEU A 189 -13.43 -2.44 14.32
C LEU A 189 -14.17 -2.50 15.67
N ASP A 190 -15.23 -3.31 15.79
CA ASP A 190 -16.00 -3.45 17.02
C ASP A 190 -15.37 -4.50 17.93
N GLU A 191 -15.10 -4.14 19.19
CA GLU A 191 -14.65 -5.06 20.24
C GLU A 191 -15.77 -6.03 20.72
N ILE A 192 -17.02 -5.75 20.36
CA ILE A 192 -18.16 -6.54 20.79
C ILE A 192 -18.46 -7.57 19.72
N SER A 193 -18.32 -8.83 20.08
CA SER A 193 -18.57 -10.02 19.28
C SER A 193 -19.91 -9.96 18.52
N ASP A 194 -19.85 -9.44 17.33
CA ASP A 194 -20.74 -9.90 16.29
C ASP A 194 -20.18 -11.27 15.84
N GLU A 195 -21.03 -12.19 15.41
CA GLU A 195 -20.62 -13.52 14.90
C GLU A 195 -19.70 -13.44 13.65
N ARG A 196 -19.21 -12.25 13.31
CA ARG A 196 -18.36 -11.99 12.15
C ARG A 196 -16.89 -11.96 12.57
N PRO A 197 -16.01 -12.62 11.80
CA PRO A 197 -14.56 -12.50 12.02
C PRO A 197 -14.11 -11.05 11.92
N GLU A 198 -13.14 -10.66 12.77
CA GLU A 198 -12.52 -9.32 12.73
C GLU A 198 -11.97 -9.01 11.35
N ASN A 199 -11.13 -9.90 10.82
CA ASN A 199 -10.53 -9.78 9.49
C ASN A 199 -11.12 -10.85 8.58
N ARG A 200 -11.65 -10.45 7.42
CA ARG A 200 -12.30 -11.38 6.51
C ARG A 200 -12.17 -10.97 5.05
N LEU A 201 -12.20 -11.96 4.17
CA LEU A 201 -12.43 -11.77 2.74
C LEU A 201 -13.88 -12.13 2.43
N GLU A 202 -14.57 -11.22 1.80
CA GLU A 202 -15.94 -11.42 1.32
C GLU A 202 -15.93 -11.66 -0.20
N CYS A 203 -16.56 -12.74 -0.65
CA CYS A 203 -16.75 -13.05 -2.05
C CYS A 203 -18.16 -12.67 -2.48
N TRP A 204 -18.29 -11.85 -3.52
CA TRP A 204 -19.56 -11.29 -3.97
C TRP A 204 -19.78 -11.61 -5.44
N SER A 205 -21.02 -11.88 -5.80
CA SER A 205 -21.49 -12.05 -7.17
C SER A 205 -22.59 -11.06 -7.49
N THR A 206 -22.58 -10.52 -8.71
CA THR A 206 -23.65 -9.64 -9.21
C THR A 206 -25.03 -10.27 -9.17
N SER A 207 -25.12 -11.60 -9.34
CA SER A 207 -26.39 -12.33 -9.37
C SER A 207 -26.91 -12.75 -7.99
N LYS A 208 -26.04 -12.95 -6.99
CA LYS A 208 -26.40 -13.56 -5.70
C LYS A 208 -26.09 -12.68 -4.48
N GLY A 209 -25.32 -11.59 -4.66
CA GLY A 209 -24.78 -10.83 -3.54
C GLY A 209 -23.61 -11.56 -2.87
N LEU A 210 -23.52 -11.50 -1.54
CA LEU A 210 -22.51 -12.21 -0.77
C LEU A 210 -22.66 -13.72 -0.94
N ILE A 211 -21.62 -14.37 -1.44
CA ILE A 211 -21.56 -15.81 -1.68
C ILE A 211 -20.89 -16.53 -0.52
N HIS A 212 -19.76 -15.98 -0.07
CA HIS A 212 -18.87 -16.63 0.89
C HIS A 212 -18.07 -15.59 1.68
N THR A 213 -17.77 -15.94 2.93
CA THR A 213 -16.87 -15.19 3.81
C THR A 213 -15.76 -16.13 4.27
N HIS A 214 -14.52 -15.67 4.16
CA HIS A 214 -13.33 -16.39 4.58
C HIS A 214 -12.59 -15.56 5.63
N GLU A 215 -12.37 -16.14 6.81
CA GLU A 215 -11.59 -15.51 7.88
C GLU A 215 -10.12 -15.48 7.53
N VAL A 216 -9.45 -14.40 7.88
CA VAL A 216 -7.99 -14.23 7.74
C VAL A 216 -7.40 -13.78 9.06
N ASP A 217 -6.19 -14.27 9.36
CA ASP A 217 -5.56 -14.10 10.68
C ASP A 217 -5.06 -12.68 10.94
N SER A 218 -4.86 -11.89 9.88
CA SER A 218 -4.24 -10.55 9.96
C SER A 218 -4.82 -9.60 8.92
N PRO A 219 -4.68 -8.27 9.13
CA PRO A 219 -5.14 -7.28 8.17
C PRO A 219 -4.48 -7.45 6.80
N VAL A 220 -5.30 -7.48 5.75
CA VAL A 220 -4.84 -7.62 4.35
C VAL A 220 -4.44 -6.25 3.80
N ALA A 221 -3.24 -6.19 3.27
CA ALA A 221 -2.66 -4.98 2.70
C ALA A 221 -2.65 -4.94 1.17
N SER A 222 -2.60 -6.11 0.53
CA SER A 222 -2.64 -6.24 -0.92
C SER A 222 -3.36 -7.51 -1.34
N ILE A 223 -3.96 -7.48 -2.53
CA ILE A 223 -4.68 -8.62 -3.10
C ILE A 223 -4.46 -8.65 -4.61
N THR A 224 -4.27 -9.85 -5.16
CA THR A 224 -4.20 -10.07 -6.61
C THR A 224 -4.90 -11.35 -6.99
N THR A 225 -5.39 -11.39 -8.22
CA THR A 225 -5.96 -12.61 -8.81
C THR A 225 -4.85 -13.60 -9.13
N LYS A 226 -5.15 -14.88 -8.96
CA LYS A 226 -4.29 -16.01 -9.29
C LYS A 226 -5.13 -17.09 -9.95
N GLU A 227 -4.51 -18.02 -10.68
CA GLU A 227 -5.22 -19.17 -11.27
C GLU A 227 -6.02 -19.93 -10.21
N GLY A 228 -7.36 -19.90 -10.33
CA GLY A 228 -8.29 -20.55 -9.42
C GLY A 228 -8.34 -19.96 -8.02
N GLY A 229 -8.09 -18.62 -7.87
CA GLY A 229 -8.23 -17.93 -6.59
C GLY A 229 -7.50 -16.59 -6.51
N VAL A 230 -7.02 -16.26 -5.31
CA VAL A 230 -6.32 -15.01 -4.99
C VAL A 230 -5.02 -15.26 -4.24
N ALA A 231 -4.08 -14.33 -4.35
CA ALA A 231 -2.97 -14.18 -3.40
C ALA A 231 -3.18 -12.87 -2.63
N ILE A 232 -3.04 -12.94 -1.33
CA ILE A 232 -3.13 -11.79 -0.42
C ILE A 232 -1.79 -11.57 0.27
N GLY A 233 -1.44 -10.32 0.48
CA GLY A 233 -0.33 -9.90 1.33
C GLY A 233 -0.88 -9.19 2.56
N ASP A 234 -0.35 -9.49 3.73
CA ASP A 234 -0.82 -8.93 4.98
C ASP A 234 0.14 -7.94 5.63
N GLU A 235 -0.27 -7.37 6.76
CA GLU A 235 0.53 -6.41 7.53
C GLU A 235 1.66 -7.07 8.33
N LEU A 236 1.64 -8.39 8.50
CA LEU A 236 2.65 -9.16 9.26
C LEU A 236 3.74 -9.78 8.37
N GLY A 237 3.69 -9.51 7.07
CA GLY A 237 4.69 -10.00 6.11
C GLY A 237 4.40 -11.37 5.53
N PHE A 238 3.16 -11.86 5.65
CA PHE A 238 2.75 -13.13 5.05
C PHE A 238 2.11 -12.93 3.68
N VAL A 239 2.34 -13.89 2.81
CA VAL A 239 1.64 -14.06 1.54
C VAL A 239 0.83 -15.34 1.59
N THR A 240 -0.48 -15.19 1.60
CA THR A 240 -1.42 -16.31 1.60
C THR A 240 -2.05 -16.48 0.24
N SER A 241 -1.97 -17.69 -0.31
CA SER A 241 -2.65 -18.06 -1.55
C SER A 241 -3.90 -18.85 -1.22
N LEU A 242 -5.07 -18.32 -1.59
CA LEU A 242 -6.37 -18.96 -1.42
C LEU A 242 -6.89 -19.42 -2.76
N ARG A 243 -7.29 -20.68 -2.88
CA ARG A 243 -7.92 -21.24 -4.07
C ARG A 243 -9.42 -21.40 -3.90
N GLU A 244 -10.17 -21.30 -4.98
CA GLU A 244 -11.62 -21.58 -4.98
C GLU A 244 -11.96 -23.00 -4.44
N SER A 245 -11.01 -23.94 -4.55
CA SER A 245 -11.12 -25.30 -3.97
C SER A 245 -10.95 -25.36 -2.45
N GLY A 246 -10.69 -24.23 -1.77
CA GLY A 246 -10.50 -24.16 -0.32
C GLY A 246 -9.07 -24.48 0.16
N HIS A 247 -8.12 -24.77 -0.75
CA HIS A 247 -6.73 -24.98 -0.36
C HIS A 247 -6.04 -23.62 -0.15
N SER A 248 -5.36 -23.47 0.97
CA SER A 248 -4.53 -22.31 1.29
C SER A 248 -3.06 -22.71 1.45
N SER A 249 -2.16 -21.82 1.04
CA SER A 249 -0.73 -21.89 1.40
C SER A 249 -0.33 -20.54 1.96
N ASN A 250 0.46 -20.54 3.04
CA ASN A 250 0.91 -19.33 3.71
C ASN A 250 2.44 -19.33 3.77
N VAL A 251 3.06 -18.22 3.36
CA VAL A 251 4.51 -18.05 3.33
C VAL A 251 4.87 -16.69 3.92
N ARG A 252 5.70 -16.68 4.95
CA ARG A 252 6.26 -15.43 5.46
C ARG A 252 7.45 -15.02 4.59
N ILE A 253 7.43 -13.80 4.07
CA ILE A 253 8.47 -13.26 3.20
C ILE A 253 9.33 -12.19 3.89
N ASP A 254 8.73 -11.44 4.81
CA ASP A 254 9.36 -10.31 5.50
C ASP A 254 8.77 -10.17 6.92
N GLN A 255 9.26 -9.19 7.66
CA GLN A 255 8.65 -8.72 8.91
C GLN A 255 7.78 -7.47 8.67
N GLN A 256 7.85 -6.92 7.47
CA GLN A 256 7.16 -5.71 7.06
C GLN A 256 5.92 -6.03 6.25
N LYS A 257 4.99 -5.09 6.23
CA LYS A 257 3.75 -5.12 5.45
C LYS A 257 3.99 -5.46 3.98
N VAL A 258 3.22 -6.38 3.44
CA VAL A 258 3.24 -6.75 2.02
C VAL A 258 2.35 -5.79 1.23
N ASN A 259 2.93 -4.70 0.74
CA ASN A 259 2.19 -3.65 0.04
C ASN A 259 1.73 -4.03 -1.37
N LEU A 260 2.35 -5.05 -1.96
CA LEU A 260 2.12 -5.46 -3.33
C LEU A 260 2.05 -6.98 -3.41
N THR A 261 1.04 -7.48 -4.10
CA THR A 261 1.01 -8.84 -4.63
C THR A 261 0.71 -8.80 -6.12
N TYR A 262 1.36 -9.65 -6.90
CA TYR A 262 1.17 -9.77 -8.34
C TYR A 262 1.39 -11.22 -8.76
N TYR A 263 0.61 -11.71 -9.72
CA TYR A 263 0.73 -13.09 -10.21
C TYR A 263 0.90 -13.12 -11.73
N SER A 264 1.91 -13.83 -12.19
CA SER A 264 2.16 -14.07 -13.61
C SER A 264 2.89 -15.40 -13.80
N ASP A 265 2.44 -16.19 -14.75
CA ASP A 265 3.13 -17.40 -15.24
C ASP A 265 3.54 -18.41 -14.14
N GLY A 266 2.67 -18.64 -13.17
CA GLY A 266 2.93 -19.56 -12.06
C GLY A 266 3.82 -18.97 -10.94
N LEU A 267 4.23 -17.72 -11.05
CA LEU A 267 5.01 -17.00 -10.06
C LEU A 267 4.14 -15.95 -9.34
N THR A 268 4.17 -15.93 -8.03
CA THR A 268 3.63 -14.83 -7.23
C THR A 268 4.77 -13.91 -6.84
N LEU A 269 4.66 -12.63 -7.19
CA LEU A 269 5.53 -11.58 -6.70
C LEU A 269 4.88 -10.92 -5.49
N ALA A 270 5.68 -10.64 -4.48
CA ALA A 270 5.23 -9.93 -3.29
C ALA A 270 6.23 -8.85 -2.91
N GLY A 271 5.75 -7.61 -2.79
CA GLY A 271 6.57 -6.46 -2.45
C GLY A 271 6.39 -6.09 -0.98
N ALA A 272 7.50 -6.07 -0.24
CA ALA A 272 7.55 -5.59 1.14
C ALA A 272 8.77 -4.69 1.31
N TRP A 273 8.53 -3.50 1.94
CA TRP A 273 9.56 -2.50 2.10
C TRP A 273 10.23 -2.16 0.75
N PHE A 274 11.54 -2.32 0.61
CA PHE A 274 12.31 -2.06 -0.62
C PHE A 274 12.58 -3.32 -1.45
N HIS A 275 11.94 -4.45 -1.12
CA HIS A 275 12.20 -5.73 -1.78
C HIS A 275 10.98 -6.27 -2.51
N VAL A 276 11.24 -7.04 -3.55
CA VAL A 276 10.26 -7.91 -4.20
C VAL A 276 10.75 -9.35 -4.08
N TYR A 277 9.85 -10.20 -3.66
CA TYR A 277 10.08 -11.63 -3.46
C TYR A 277 9.37 -12.44 -4.54
N GLY A 278 10.04 -13.40 -5.12
CA GLY A 278 9.46 -14.38 -6.04
C GLY A 278 9.07 -15.65 -5.32
N ILE A 279 7.79 -16.01 -5.36
CA ILE A 279 7.22 -17.17 -4.65
C ILE A 279 6.69 -18.16 -5.69
N ARG A 280 7.15 -19.42 -5.61
CA ARG A 280 6.67 -20.53 -6.45
C ARG A 280 6.58 -21.79 -5.60
N ASP A 281 5.55 -22.60 -5.84
CA ASP A 281 5.31 -23.88 -5.13
C ASP A 281 5.30 -23.75 -3.60
N GLY A 282 4.73 -22.65 -3.08
CA GLY A 282 4.60 -22.39 -1.66
C GLY A 282 5.90 -21.97 -0.94
N GLY A 283 6.96 -21.61 -1.67
CA GLY A 283 8.22 -21.14 -1.09
C GLY A 283 8.80 -19.93 -1.81
N VAL A 284 9.54 -19.11 -1.07
CA VAL A 284 10.32 -18.00 -1.63
C VAL A 284 11.50 -18.58 -2.42
N ARG A 285 11.69 -18.13 -3.65
CA ARG A 285 12.76 -18.57 -4.54
C ARG A 285 13.91 -17.58 -4.57
N TRP A 286 13.57 -16.30 -4.61
CA TRP A 286 14.54 -15.21 -4.67
C TRP A 286 13.92 -13.92 -4.11
N LYS A 287 14.77 -12.93 -3.83
CA LYS A 287 14.41 -11.55 -3.55
C LYS A 287 15.23 -10.61 -4.44
N ALA A 288 14.69 -9.44 -4.73
CA ALA A 288 15.37 -8.35 -5.43
C ALA A 288 15.15 -7.04 -4.67
N GLU A 289 16.18 -6.20 -4.59
CA GLU A 289 16.14 -4.90 -3.91
C GLU A 289 15.86 -3.76 -4.91
N PHE A 290 15.14 -2.75 -4.45
CA PHE A 290 14.73 -1.58 -5.22
C PHE A 290 15.04 -0.28 -4.47
N ASP A 291 15.03 0.86 -5.17
CA ASP A 291 15.27 2.20 -4.60
C ASP A 291 14.02 2.85 -3.99
N GLY A 292 12.92 2.13 -3.89
CA GLY A 292 11.66 2.56 -3.31
C GLY A 292 10.73 1.39 -3.00
N MET A 293 9.61 1.66 -2.34
CA MET A 293 8.59 0.67 -2.00
C MET A 293 7.81 0.25 -3.25
N PRO A 294 7.80 -1.05 -3.61
CA PRO A 294 7.02 -1.55 -4.73
C PRO A 294 5.53 -1.32 -4.53
N SER A 295 4.84 -0.83 -5.57
CA SER A 295 3.41 -0.48 -5.51
C SER A 295 2.57 -1.03 -6.67
N ILE A 296 3.15 -1.16 -7.86
CA ILE A 296 2.46 -1.66 -9.04
C ILE A 296 3.39 -2.60 -9.80
N CYS A 297 2.84 -3.70 -10.32
CA CYS A 297 3.49 -4.59 -11.26
C CYS A 297 2.68 -4.72 -12.54
N SER A 298 3.38 -4.85 -13.67
CA SER A 298 2.76 -5.16 -14.97
C SER A 298 3.69 -6.00 -15.82
N LYS A 299 3.14 -7.01 -16.51
CA LYS A 299 3.92 -7.83 -17.44
C LYS A 299 4.28 -7.02 -18.68
N LEU A 300 5.52 -7.16 -19.15
CA LEU A 300 6.00 -6.59 -20.41
C LEU A 300 5.99 -7.65 -21.51
N GLU A 301 5.99 -7.24 -22.78
CA GLU A 301 5.99 -8.17 -23.92
C GLU A 301 7.23 -9.03 -24.00
N ASP A 302 8.37 -8.53 -23.57
CA ASP A 302 9.63 -9.28 -23.54
C ASP A 302 9.72 -10.31 -22.39
N GLY A 303 8.64 -10.47 -21.62
CA GLY A 303 8.54 -11.41 -20.50
C GLY A 303 9.05 -10.86 -19.16
N ARG A 304 9.68 -9.70 -19.15
CA ARG A 304 10.02 -9.00 -17.90
C ARG A 304 8.77 -8.44 -17.23
N ILE A 305 8.94 -7.99 -15.99
CA ILE A 305 7.87 -7.38 -15.21
C ILE A 305 8.29 -5.95 -14.85
N ALA A 306 7.49 -4.99 -15.29
CA ALA A 306 7.64 -3.61 -14.84
C ALA A 306 7.23 -3.50 -13.38
N ILE A 307 8.06 -2.88 -12.56
CA ILE A 307 7.82 -2.63 -11.14
C ILE A 307 7.92 -1.13 -10.89
N VAL A 308 6.84 -0.57 -10.38
CA VAL A 308 6.77 0.82 -9.96
C VAL A 308 7.11 0.89 -8.48
N CYS A 309 8.10 1.70 -8.15
CA CYS A 309 8.55 1.90 -6.78
C CYS A 309 8.40 3.36 -6.38
N LYS A 310 7.86 3.61 -5.19
CA LYS A 310 7.74 4.95 -4.61
C LYS A 310 8.68 5.09 -3.43
N ASN A 311 9.57 6.07 -3.50
CA ASN A 311 10.49 6.35 -2.40
C ASN A 311 9.77 7.16 -1.31
N PRO A 312 9.63 6.64 -0.08
CA PRO A 312 8.88 7.31 0.99
C PRO A 312 9.57 8.60 1.47
N SER A 313 10.91 8.69 1.36
CA SER A 313 11.68 9.84 1.88
C SER A 313 11.57 11.09 1.03
N ASN A 314 11.42 10.95 -0.30
CA ASN A 314 11.42 12.09 -1.22
C ASN A 314 10.19 12.14 -2.15
N GLY A 315 9.32 11.11 -2.06
CA GLY A 315 8.10 10.98 -2.89
C GLY A 315 8.36 10.68 -4.36
N ASN A 316 9.60 10.41 -4.76
CA ASN A 316 9.92 10.07 -6.15
C ASN A 316 9.39 8.68 -6.50
N THR A 317 8.86 8.57 -7.71
CA THR A 317 8.49 7.30 -8.34
C THR A 317 9.57 6.90 -9.33
N SER A 318 10.05 5.68 -9.22
CA SER A 318 10.96 5.05 -10.19
C SER A 318 10.30 3.81 -10.81
N ILE A 319 10.71 3.46 -12.02
CA ILE A 319 10.17 2.31 -12.73
C ILE A 319 11.32 1.43 -13.19
N HIS A 320 11.21 0.16 -12.85
CA HIS A 320 12.21 -0.86 -13.13
C HIS A 320 11.61 -1.99 -13.95
N ALA A 321 12.42 -2.68 -14.75
CA ALA A 321 12.08 -3.96 -15.36
C ALA A 321 12.85 -5.08 -14.63
N LEU A 322 12.12 -6.02 -14.08
CA LEU A 322 12.63 -7.21 -13.41
C LEU A 322 12.52 -8.41 -14.37
N ASP A 323 13.62 -9.13 -14.59
CA ASP A 323 13.56 -10.46 -15.22
C ASP A 323 13.36 -11.52 -14.14
N PRO A 324 12.17 -12.12 -14.04
CA PRO A 324 11.87 -13.10 -12.99
C PRO A 324 12.61 -14.45 -13.18
N ASN A 325 13.25 -14.66 -14.35
CA ASN A 325 14.04 -15.83 -14.68
C ASN A 325 15.55 -15.54 -14.74
N GLY A 326 15.98 -14.36 -14.28
CA GLY A 326 17.38 -13.96 -14.21
C GLY A 326 18.21 -14.86 -13.29
N GLU A 327 19.53 -14.77 -13.43
CA GLU A 327 20.45 -15.53 -12.59
C GLU A 327 20.40 -15.05 -11.14
N VAL A 328 20.34 -16.00 -10.22
CA VAL A 328 20.45 -15.74 -8.78
C VAL A 328 21.94 -15.69 -8.43
N VAL A 329 22.39 -14.52 -7.97
CA VAL A 329 23.81 -14.23 -7.77
C VAL A 329 24.32 -14.68 -6.40
N GLU A 330 23.43 -14.67 -5.39
CA GLU A 330 23.78 -15.00 -4.01
C GLU A 330 22.67 -15.81 -3.33
N GLU A 331 23.03 -16.90 -2.66
CA GLU A 331 22.11 -17.70 -1.86
C GLU A 331 22.16 -17.24 -0.40
N ILE A 332 21.13 -16.55 0.07
CA ILE A 332 21.01 -16.14 1.46
C ILE A 332 20.33 -17.26 2.27
N PRO A 333 20.89 -17.72 3.37
CA PRO A 333 20.23 -18.68 4.24
C PRO A 333 18.92 -18.11 4.78
N VAL A 334 17.81 -18.83 4.59
CA VAL A 334 16.55 -18.49 5.27
C VAL A 334 16.74 -18.78 6.75
N ALA A 335 16.59 -17.77 7.60
CA ALA A 335 16.52 -18.02 9.04
C ALA A 335 15.35 -18.98 9.31
N PRO A 336 15.56 -20.07 10.05
CA PRO A 336 14.48 -20.97 10.41
C PRO A 336 13.44 -20.19 11.24
N ASP A 337 12.16 -20.48 10.98
CA ASP A 337 11.05 -19.91 11.73
C ASP A 337 11.35 -20.01 13.24
N ALA A 338 11.41 -18.85 13.89
CA ALA A 338 11.70 -18.78 15.31
C ALA A 338 10.45 -19.13 16.12
N GLU A 339 10.17 -20.41 16.24
CA GLU A 339 9.60 -20.91 17.49
C GLU A 339 10.69 -20.93 18.56
N GLY A 340 10.79 -19.83 19.29
CA GLY A 340 11.42 -19.75 20.58
C GLY A 340 12.89 -20.13 20.69
N LYS A 341 13.73 -19.12 20.91
CA LYS A 341 15.14 -19.09 21.27
C LYS A 341 16.11 -18.94 20.09
N VAL A 342 16.34 -17.72 19.73
CA VAL A 342 17.55 -17.33 19.00
C VAL A 342 18.67 -17.11 20.03
N GLY A 343 19.45 -18.16 20.28
CA GLY A 343 20.84 -17.96 20.55
C GLY A 343 21.54 -18.04 19.21
N VAL A 344 21.95 -16.94 18.66
CA VAL A 344 22.92 -16.95 17.56
C VAL A 344 24.26 -17.17 18.21
N ASP A 345 24.62 -18.43 18.42
CA ASP A 345 26.01 -18.82 18.61
C ASP A 345 26.64 -18.68 17.22
N TYR A 346 27.35 -17.58 17.03
CA TYR A 346 28.39 -17.52 16.02
C TYR A 346 29.51 -18.43 16.54
N GLU A 347 29.44 -19.73 16.25
CA GLU A 347 30.62 -20.53 16.21
C GLU A 347 31.47 -20.01 15.05
N ILE A 348 32.43 -19.14 15.38
CA ILE A 348 33.52 -18.82 14.46
C ILE A 348 34.42 -20.10 14.51
N ASP A 349 34.04 -21.07 13.69
CA ASP A 349 34.87 -22.24 13.44
C ASP A 349 35.87 -21.87 12.35
N ASP A 350 36.87 -21.08 12.72
CA ASP A 350 38.01 -20.82 11.86
C ASP A 350 39.31 -20.63 12.66
N GLU A 351 39.58 -21.57 13.58
CA GLU A 351 40.93 -21.69 14.12
C GLU A 351 41.97 -22.18 13.08
N SER A 352 41.55 -22.52 11.85
CA SER A 352 42.43 -23.05 10.81
C SER A 352 43.03 -22.03 9.85
N ARG A 353 42.64 -20.75 9.92
CA ARG A 353 43.13 -19.72 9.01
C ARG A 353 44.06 -18.68 9.61
N PHE A 354 44.20 -18.64 10.90
CA PHE A 354 45.26 -17.85 11.54
C PHE A 354 46.33 -18.79 12.03
N GLU A 355 47.31 -19.11 11.16
CA GLU A 355 48.64 -19.49 11.66
C GLU A 355 49.14 -18.28 12.47
N HIS A 356 49.04 -18.37 13.81
CA HIS A 356 49.64 -17.39 14.68
C HIS A 356 51.15 -17.37 14.42
N PRO A 357 51.73 -16.23 14.06
CA PRO A 357 53.16 -16.11 14.14
C PRO A 357 53.56 -16.35 15.58
N PRO A 358 54.67 -17.06 15.86
CA PRO A 358 55.12 -17.35 17.21
C PRO A 358 55.59 -16.05 17.88
N GLY A 359 54.68 -15.39 18.58
CA GLY A 359 54.93 -14.18 19.35
C GLY A 359 53.81 -13.99 20.36
N ASP A 360 54.18 -13.69 21.60
CA ASP A 360 53.27 -13.46 22.71
C ASP A 360 52.31 -12.33 22.41
N ALA A 361 50.99 -12.55 22.55
CA ALA A 361 49.94 -11.57 22.32
C ALA A 361 50.15 -10.27 23.12
N SER A 362 50.86 -10.35 24.23
CA SER A 362 51.28 -9.23 25.07
C SER A 362 52.27 -8.30 24.34
N GLU A 363 53.10 -8.82 23.45
CA GLU A 363 54.09 -8.04 22.69
C GLU A 363 53.45 -7.27 21.55
N LEU A 364 52.43 -7.87 20.88
CA LEU A 364 51.60 -7.21 19.88
C LEU A 364 50.72 -6.08 20.47
N LEU A 365 50.13 -6.31 21.65
CA LEU A 365 49.39 -5.29 22.38
C LEU A 365 50.27 -4.10 22.77
N ASN A 366 51.50 -4.38 23.25
CA ASN A 366 52.46 -3.35 23.63
C ASN A 366 52.96 -2.55 22.42
N GLN A 367 53.15 -3.20 21.25
CA GLN A 367 53.50 -2.50 20.00
C GLN A 367 52.38 -1.61 19.50
N MET A 368 51.12 -2.05 19.60
CA MET A 368 49.95 -1.25 19.26
C MET A 368 49.78 -0.05 20.21
N VAL A 369 50.08 -0.21 21.50
CA VAL A 369 50.02 0.87 22.50
C VAL A 369 51.16 1.88 22.28
N GLU A 370 52.38 1.46 21.85
CA GLU A 370 53.46 2.35 21.56
C GLU A 370 53.26 3.13 20.23
N GLU A 371 52.60 2.56 19.23
CA GLU A 371 52.29 3.24 17.97
C GLU A 371 51.19 4.31 18.13
N VAL A 372 50.24 4.09 19.07
CA VAL A 372 49.18 5.05 19.42
C VAL A 372 49.70 6.20 20.32
N SER A 373 50.91 6.05 20.91
CA SER A 373 51.46 7.04 21.84
C SER A 373 52.35 8.13 21.19
N ARG A 374 52.30 8.33 19.86
CA ARG A 374 52.90 9.50 19.22
C ARG A 374 51.91 10.67 19.18
N PRO A 375 52.25 11.84 19.68
CA PRO A 375 51.34 12.98 19.68
C PRO A 375 51.07 13.47 18.28
N VAL A 376 49.91 13.16 17.74
CA VAL A 376 49.31 13.82 16.59
C VAL A 376 48.34 14.84 17.16
N VAL A 377 48.50 16.10 16.76
CA VAL A 377 47.71 17.24 17.19
C VAL A 377 46.35 17.23 16.48
N GLU A 378 45.55 16.18 16.68
CA GLU A 378 44.17 16.05 16.16
C GLU A 378 43.27 15.16 17.06
N GLU A 379 43.69 14.86 18.28
CA GLU A 379 42.92 13.95 19.18
C GLU A 379 41.64 14.54 19.75
N GLU A 380 41.44 15.86 19.78
CA GLU A 380 40.24 16.48 20.37
C GLU A 380 38.99 16.35 19.48
N GLU A 381 39.10 16.27 18.14
CA GLU A 381 37.93 16.16 17.26
C GLU A 381 37.37 14.73 17.16
N VAL A 382 38.23 13.72 17.23
CA VAL A 382 37.81 12.30 17.11
C VAL A 382 37.11 11.81 18.39
N ASP A 383 37.61 12.20 19.57
CA ASP A 383 36.98 11.86 20.85
C ASP A 383 35.62 12.55 20.98
N LEU A 384 35.49 13.81 20.53
CA LEU A 384 34.22 14.54 20.52
C LEU A 384 33.17 13.90 19.61
N LEU A 385 33.58 13.40 18.43
CA LEU A 385 32.70 12.71 17.49
C LEU A 385 32.24 11.35 18.00
N VAL A 386 33.11 10.59 18.67
CA VAL A 386 32.76 9.32 19.31
C VAL A 386 31.86 9.54 20.51
N GLU A 387 32.12 10.55 21.33
CA GLU A 387 31.29 10.90 22.48
C GLU A 387 29.93 11.47 22.03
N LEU A 388 29.90 12.33 21.00
CA LEU A 388 28.66 12.82 20.38
C LEU A 388 27.86 11.69 19.74
N SER A 389 28.49 10.74 19.03
CA SER A 389 27.80 9.59 18.45
C SER A 389 27.24 8.64 19.50
N SER A 390 27.96 8.43 20.61
CA SER A 390 27.52 7.61 21.73
C SER A 390 26.39 8.29 22.54
N THR A 391 26.41 9.62 22.61
CA THR A 391 25.39 10.41 23.27
C THR A 391 24.14 10.54 22.38
N ALA A 392 24.30 10.72 21.08
CA ALA A 392 23.20 10.72 20.12
C ALA A 392 22.41 9.41 20.10
N ARG A 393 23.06 8.26 20.31
CA ARG A 393 22.40 6.96 20.45
C ARG A 393 21.61 6.78 21.75
N LYS A 394 21.76 7.69 22.73
CA LYS A 394 21.04 7.68 24.02
C LYS A 394 19.89 8.68 24.09
N ILE A 395 19.77 9.56 23.08
CA ILE A 395 18.70 10.54 23.04
C ILE A 395 17.48 9.85 22.44
N ASN A 396 16.45 9.68 23.28
CA ASN A 396 15.14 9.25 22.82
C ASN A 396 14.48 10.39 22.05
N LEU A 397 14.05 10.13 20.82
CA LEU A 397 13.22 11.04 20.05
C LEU A 397 11.76 10.83 20.45
N PRO A 398 10.98 11.88 20.69
CA PRO A 398 9.57 11.70 21.02
C PRO A 398 8.81 11.14 19.79
N PRO A 399 7.74 10.37 20.00
CA PRO A 399 6.88 9.90 18.93
C PRO A 399 6.23 11.08 18.20
N VAL A 400 5.79 10.87 16.98
CA VAL A 400 5.06 11.84 16.16
C VAL A 400 3.59 11.46 16.17
N ALA A 401 2.75 12.29 16.81
CA ALA A 401 1.31 12.11 16.81
C ALA A 401 0.69 12.64 15.51
N ASP A 402 -0.19 11.85 14.88
CA ASP A 402 -1.02 12.26 13.74
C ASP A 402 -2.48 11.91 14.05
N ALA A 403 -3.30 12.92 14.33
CA ALA A 403 -4.73 12.77 14.63
C ALA A 403 -5.63 12.87 13.39
N GLY A 404 -5.03 12.99 12.20
CA GLY A 404 -5.74 13.25 10.95
C GLY A 404 -6.10 14.71 10.75
N GLU A 405 -6.83 15.01 9.68
CA GLU A 405 -7.21 16.36 9.29
C GLU A 405 -8.56 16.78 9.90
N ASP A 406 -8.79 18.10 10.01
CA ASP A 406 -10.07 18.67 10.42
C ASP A 406 -11.15 18.37 9.37
N ARG A 407 -12.36 17.99 9.85
CA ARG A 407 -13.46 17.60 8.96
C ARG A 407 -14.75 18.31 9.30
N THR A 408 -15.53 18.67 8.25
CA THR A 408 -16.91 19.18 8.42
C THR A 408 -17.86 18.15 7.78
N LEU A 409 -18.77 17.60 8.59
CA LEU A 409 -19.66 16.50 8.21
C LEU A 409 -21.11 16.89 8.48
N LYS A 410 -22.05 16.32 7.72
CA LYS A 410 -23.50 16.55 7.91
C LYS A 410 -24.08 15.52 8.88
N SER A 411 -24.91 15.98 9.82
CA SER A 411 -25.61 15.08 10.75
C SER A 411 -26.61 14.17 10.05
N GLY A 412 -26.81 12.97 10.60
CA GLY A 412 -27.91 12.08 10.18
C GLY A 412 -29.29 12.66 10.50
N SER A 413 -30.35 11.91 10.14
CA SER A 413 -31.75 12.30 10.37
C SER A 413 -32.12 12.42 11.86
N ASP A 414 -31.35 11.83 12.75
CA ASP A 414 -31.48 11.92 14.22
C ASP A 414 -30.67 13.06 14.86
N GLY A 415 -30.00 13.89 14.03
CA GLY A 415 -29.16 15.00 14.48
C GLY A 415 -27.79 14.55 15.04
N THR A 416 -27.42 13.29 14.88
CA THR A 416 -26.10 12.75 15.31
C THR A 416 -25.35 12.11 14.14
N LEU A 417 -24.03 11.95 14.30
CA LEU A 417 -23.16 11.24 13.39
C LEU A 417 -22.11 10.47 14.17
N VAL A 418 -21.83 9.23 13.74
CA VAL A 418 -20.68 8.46 14.24
C VAL A 418 -19.46 8.78 13.37
N VAL A 419 -18.39 9.22 14.02
CA VAL A 419 -17.15 9.65 13.35
C VAL A 419 -16.00 8.78 13.85
N LEU A 420 -15.19 8.26 12.90
CA LEU A 420 -13.94 7.60 13.20
C LEU A 420 -12.85 8.66 13.41
N LEU A 421 -12.19 8.62 14.56
CA LEU A 421 -10.94 9.31 14.82
C LEU A 421 -9.82 8.30 14.61
N ASP A 422 -8.87 8.62 13.72
CA ASP A 422 -7.82 7.70 13.32
C ASP A 422 -6.43 8.31 13.54
N GLY A 423 -5.70 7.74 14.49
CA GLY A 423 -4.33 8.09 14.84
C GLY A 423 -3.30 7.05 14.40
N SER A 424 -3.67 6.10 13.56
CA SER A 424 -2.81 4.99 13.13
C SER A 424 -1.58 5.42 12.31
N ARG A 425 -1.55 6.66 11.81
CA ARG A 425 -0.40 7.24 11.12
C ARG A 425 0.66 7.82 12.06
N SER A 426 0.39 7.82 13.37
CA SER A 426 1.41 8.17 14.37
C SER A 426 2.54 7.16 14.35
N TYR A 427 3.77 7.61 14.54
CA TYR A 427 4.94 6.74 14.52
C TYR A 427 6.01 7.24 15.51
N ASP A 428 6.93 6.36 15.87
CA ASP A 428 8.12 6.71 16.66
C ASP A 428 9.36 6.61 15.75
N PRO A 429 10.23 7.66 15.70
CA PRO A 429 11.41 7.67 14.85
C PRO A 429 12.52 6.68 15.27
N ASP A 430 12.59 6.31 16.54
CA ASP A 430 13.67 5.48 17.12
C ASP A 430 13.18 4.40 18.10
N GLY A 431 11.86 4.08 18.09
CA GLY A 431 11.22 3.09 18.94
C GLY A 431 9.82 2.73 18.47
N ASP A 432 9.01 2.24 19.39
CA ASP A 432 7.63 1.87 19.19
C ASP A 432 6.69 2.75 20.03
N ILE A 433 5.49 3.02 19.53
CA ILE A 433 4.44 3.66 20.32
C ILE A 433 3.88 2.63 21.29
N ALA A 434 4.06 2.89 22.60
CA ALA A 434 3.55 2.04 23.66
C ALA A 434 2.07 2.28 23.95
N THR A 435 1.59 3.55 23.87
CA THR A 435 0.19 3.87 24.19
C THR A 435 -0.38 4.96 23.31
N PHE A 436 -1.68 4.83 23.03
CA PHE A 436 -2.53 5.85 22.42
C PHE A 436 -3.58 6.29 23.43
N GLU A 437 -3.86 7.59 23.51
CA GLU A 437 -4.97 8.14 24.31
C GLU A 437 -5.68 9.24 23.50
N TRP A 438 -6.97 9.03 23.25
CA TRP A 438 -7.85 10.05 22.71
C TRP A 438 -8.55 10.80 23.83
N VAL A 439 -8.50 12.12 23.78
CA VAL A 439 -9.00 13.00 24.83
C VAL A 439 -10.02 13.98 24.24
N ASP A 440 -11.15 14.16 24.92
CA ASP A 440 -12.18 15.12 24.52
C ASP A 440 -11.89 16.55 25.01
N GLU A 441 -12.73 17.52 24.60
CA GLU A 441 -12.63 18.93 25.00
C GLU A 441 -12.62 19.18 26.53
N ARG A 442 -12.99 18.16 27.33
CA ARG A 442 -13.03 18.23 28.81
C ARG A 442 -11.88 17.44 29.45
N GLU A 443 -10.85 17.16 28.67
CA GLU A 443 -9.67 16.36 29.07
C GLU A 443 -10.02 14.95 29.60
N ARG A 444 -11.12 14.36 29.13
CA ARG A 444 -11.47 12.99 29.48
C ARG A 444 -10.96 12.04 28.41
N VAL A 445 -10.28 10.98 28.84
CA VAL A 445 -9.86 9.91 27.92
C VAL A 445 -11.11 9.16 27.46
N ILE A 446 -11.33 9.17 26.14
CA ILE A 446 -12.48 8.53 25.47
C ILE A 446 -12.10 7.25 24.73
N GLY A 447 -10.78 6.98 24.56
CA GLY A 447 -10.27 5.75 23.99
C GLY A 447 -8.76 5.62 24.12
N ARG A 448 -8.26 4.37 24.02
CA ARG A 448 -6.83 4.02 24.18
C ARG A 448 -6.32 3.13 23.06
N THR A 449 -6.95 3.19 21.91
CA THR A 449 -6.56 2.48 20.70
C THR A 449 -6.14 3.47 19.62
N PRO A 450 -5.33 3.08 18.63
CA PRO A 450 -4.95 3.97 17.53
C PRO A 450 -6.15 4.62 16.86
N SER A 451 -7.26 3.91 16.70
CA SER A 451 -8.49 4.42 16.12
C SER A 451 -9.66 4.21 17.07
N ILE A 452 -10.54 5.22 17.19
CA ILE A 452 -11.76 5.15 18.00
C ILE A 452 -12.93 5.78 17.26
N LYS A 453 -14.14 5.40 17.67
CA LYS A 453 -15.36 6.01 17.19
C LYS A 453 -16.03 6.85 18.26
N VAL A 454 -16.54 7.96 17.79
CA VAL A 454 -17.29 8.86 18.64
C VAL A 454 -18.62 9.21 17.98
N ARG A 455 -19.72 9.15 18.73
CA ARG A 455 -21.01 9.67 18.27
C ARG A 455 -21.11 11.14 18.65
N LEU A 456 -21.27 12.00 17.66
CA LEU A 456 -21.27 13.44 17.82
C LEU A 456 -22.63 14.03 17.43
N GLY A 457 -23.13 14.97 18.22
CA GLY A 457 -24.25 15.82 17.83
C GLY A 457 -23.79 17.02 17.02
N GLN A 458 -24.73 17.85 16.56
CA GLN A 458 -24.41 19.10 15.88
C GLN A 458 -23.53 20.00 16.75
N GLY A 459 -22.46 20.55 16.15
CA GLY A 459 -21.47 21.38 16.87
C GLY A 459 -20.06 21.19 16.37
N THR A 460 -19.10 21.80 17.08
CA THR A 460 -17.66 21.67 16.83
C THR A 460 -17.04 20.90 17.98
N HIS A 461 -16.32 19.83 17.67
CA HIS A 461 -15.78 18.87 18.62
C HIS A 461 -14.28 18.72 18.40
N PRO A 462 -13.42 19.37 19.19
CA PRO A 462 -11.99 19.12 19.16
C PRO A 462 -11.65 17.85 19.94
N PHE A 463 -10.71 17.06 19.40
CA PHE A 463 -10.14 15.89 20.05
C PHE A 463 -8.62 15.97 20.01
N THR A 464 -7.98 15.57 21.10
CA THR A 464 -6.53 15.47 21.20
C THR A 464 -6.12 14.01 21.20
N LEU A 465 -5.24 13.63 20.31
CA LEU A 465 -4.53 12.36 20.35
C LEU A 465 -3.22 12.55 21.08
N ARG A 466 -2.99 11.80 22.14
CA ARG A 466 -1.71 11.67 22.82
C ARG A 466 -1.11 10.31 22.54
N VAL A 467 0.13 10.26 22.06
CA VAL A 467 0.91 9.03 21.88
C VAL A 467 2.13 9.04 22.78
N THR A 468 2.45 7.90 23.36
CA THR A 468 3.61 7.75 24.25
C THR A 468 4.44 6.54 23.79
N ASP A 469 5.76 6.71 23.72
CA ASP A 469 6.69 5.67 23.33
C ASP A 469 7.00 4.68 24.48
N ASP A 470 7.81 3.69 24.18
CA ASP A 470 8.28 2.66 25.14
C ASP A 470 9.27 3.22 26.19
N LYS A 471 9.76 4.44 25.98
CA LYS A 471 10.68 5.16 26.89
C LYS A 471 10.00 6.34 27.63
N ASN A 472 8.66 6.42 27.56
CA ASN A 472 7.80 7.42 28.19
C ASN A 472 7.94 8.88 27.68
N SER A 473 8.45 9.09 26.46
CA SER A 473 8.27 10.38 25.79
C SER A 473 6.88 10.43 25.13
N ALA A 474 6.27 11.60 25.10
CA ALA A 474 4.92 11.75 24.55
C ALA A 474 4.83 12.93 23.59
N SER A 475 3.93 12.81 22.61
CA SER A 475 3.51 13.92 21.76
C SER A 475 1.99 13.95 21.58
N GLU A 476 1.48 15.09 21.11
CA GLU A 476 0.05 15.33 20.96
C GLU A 476 -0.25 15.93 19.58
N ALA A 477 -1.40 15.55 19.03
CA ALA A 477 -1.99 16.15 17.84
C ALA A 477 -3.47 16.43 18.08
N ILE A 478 -4.01 17.48 17.47
CA ILE A 478 -5.42 17.87 17.62
C ILE A 478 -6.11 17.75 16.29
N VAL A 479 -7.33 17.20 16.32
CA VAL A 479 -8.25 17.18 15.17
C VAL A 479 -9.59 17.76 15.58
N THR A 480 -10.19 18.57 14.71
CA THR A 480 -11.50 19.20 14.94
C THR A 480 -12.55 18.62 13.99
N ILE A 481 -13.63 18.07 14.56
CA ILE A 481 -14.77 17.56 13.81
C ILE A 481 -15.94 18.51 13.97
N ARG A 482 -16.44 19.07 12.87
CA ARG A 482 -17.63 19.92 12.85
C ARG A 482 -18.82 19.18 12.25
N ILE A 483 -19.90 19.03 13.01
CA ILE A 483 -21.16 18.43 12.56
C ILE A 483 -22.18 19.54 12.29
N THR A 484 -22.67 19.58 11.07
CA THR A 484 -23.63 20.60 10.58
C THR A 484 -25.01 20.03 10.29
#